data_be84569d0e54592fadf453b84ba0161e
#
_entry.id   be84569d0e54592fadf453b84ba0161e
#
_cell.length_a   1.000
_cell.length_b   1.000
_cell.length_c   1.000
_cell.angle_alpha   90.00
_cell.angle_beta   90.00
_cell.angle_gamma   90.00
#
_symmetry.space_group_name_H-M   'P 1'
#
loop_
_entity.id
_entity.type
_entity.pdbx_description
1 polymer ?
#
loop_
_entity_poly.entity_id
_entity_poly.type
_entity_poly.pdbx_seq_one_letter_code
_entity_poly.pdbx_strand_id
1 'polypeptide(L)'
;LLTCAGIPLTVSRLCAERRSQARSVVQQACFYGAAMGLLPAMALFLFSDSLALHLLGDIRTAAALRWIAPSLPLLGISAALRGVFLSRGKVLVPTLTEAVDQAVRIGLGLLLLGRCEGDLSMQCAAVFFASSAAELISLLALTGAYLRCREPPGEPAPLSLLLDSVLPIWLGALLSGGVHSLENLLLPALLRQAGA
;
A
#
# COMPACT_ATOMS: atom_id res chain seq x y z
N LEU A 1 0.94 2.15 4.27
CA LEU A 1 -0.09 1.28 4.87
C LEU A 1 -1.32 2.06 5.31
N LEU A 2 -1.18 3.22 5.96
CA LEU A 2 -2.29 4.04 6.48
C LEU A 2 -3.19 4.61 5.38
N THR A 3 -2.62 5.02 4.27
CA THR A 3 -3.36 5.61 3.14
C THR A 3 -4.30 4.64 2.44
N CYS A 4 -4.05 3.34 2.54
CA CYS A 4 -4.81 2.32 1.82
C CYS A 4 -5.71 1.46 2.71
N ALA A 5 -5.64 1.58 4.05
CA ALA A 5 -6.34 0.68 4.98
C ALA A 5 -7.88 0.69 4.83
N GLY A 6 -8.47 1.83 4.49
CA GLY A 6 -9.92 1.98 4.32
C GLY A 6 -10.46 1.52 2.96
N ILE A 7 -9.61 1.46 1.93
CA ILE A 7 -10.06 1.17 0.55
C ILE A 7 -10.69 -0.22 0.41
N PRO A 8 -10.09 -1.32 0.90
CA PRO A 8 -10.67 -2.64 0.74
C PRO A 8 -12.04 -2.78 1.40
N LEU A 9 -12.22 -2.17 2.56
CA LEU A 9 -13.47 -2.23 3.31
C LEU A 9 -14.59 -1.47 2.59
N THR A 10 -14.29 -0.26 2.11
CA THR A 10 -15.25 0.57 1.37
C THR A 10 -15.64 -0.09 0.05
N VAL A 11 -14.67 -0.59 -0.72
CA VAL A 11 -14.93 -1.30 -1.97
C VAL A 11 -15.74 -2.56 -1.74
N SER A 12 -15.40 -3.32 -0.69
CA SER A 12 -16.14 -4.53 -0.31
C SER A 12 -17.60 -4.21 -0.01
N ARG A 13 -17.86 -3.18 0.76
CA ARG A 13 -19.22 -2.74 1.10
C ARG A 13 -20.00 -2.27 -0.14
N LEU A 14 -19.43 -1.36 -0.93
CA LEU A 14 -20.09 -0.81 -2.11
C LEU A 14 -20.36 -1.88 -3.18
N CYS A 15 -19.44 -2.80 -3.42
CA CYS A 15 -19.63 -3.91 -4.34
C CYS A 15 -20.69 -4.90 -3.84
N ALA A 16 -20.85 -5.07 -2.54
CA ALA A 16 -21.89 -5.92 -1.96
C ALA A 16 -23.28 -5.27 -2.06
N GLU A 17 -23.38 -3.97 -1.78
CA GLU A 17 -24.61 -3.19 -1.83
C GLU A 17 -25.12 -2.98 -3.27
N ARG A 18 -24.21 -2.77 -4.23
CA ARG A 18 -24.52 -2.41 -5.63
C ARG A 18 -23.86 -3.34 -6.64
N ARG A 19 -24.31 -4.57 -6.68
CA ARG A 19 -23.77 -5.60 -7.59
C ARG A 19 -23.83 -5.23 -9.07
N SER A 20 -24.85 -4.49 -9.51
CA SER A 20 -24.97 -4.02 -10.89
C SER A 20 -23.93 -2.98 -11.30
N GLN A 21 -23.34 -2.26 -10.33
CA GLN A 21 -22.36 -1.20 -10.54
C GLN A 21 -20.94 -1.61 -10.12
N ALA A 22 -20.74 -2.88 -9.72
CA ALA A 22 -19.49 -3.36 -9.13
C ALA A 22 -18.27 -3.08 -10.01
N ARG A 23 -18.36 -3.28 -11.32
CA ARG A 23 -17.25 -3.02 -12.25
C ARG A 23 -16.81 -1.55 -12.26
N SER A 24 -17.77 -0.63 -12.31
CA SER A 24 -17.50 0.81 -12.29
C SER A 24 -16.89 1.25 -10.96
N VAL A 25 -17.43 0.73 -9.86
CA VAL A 25 -16.89 0.98 -8.50
C VAL A 25 -15.44 0.52 -8.39
N VAL A 26 -15.11 -0.67 -8.92
CA VAL A 26 -13.74 -1.20 -8.90
C VAL A 26 -12.78 -0.33 -9.72
N GLN A 27 -13.17 0.05 -10.94
CA GLN A 27 -12.33 0.91 -11.78
C GLN A 27 -12.05 2.26 -11.12
N GLN A 28 -13.08 2.89 -10.56
CA GLN A 28 -12.94 4.13 -9.83
C GLN A 28 -12.08 3.95 -8.58
N ALA A 29 -12.28 2.89 -7.81
CA ALA A 29 -11.48 2.61 -6.61
C ALA A 29 -9.99 2.35 -6.95
N CYS A 30 -9.69 1.66 -8.04
CA CYS A 30 -8.33 1.49 -8.53
C CYS A 30 -7.70 2.83 -8.92
N PHE A 31 -8.44 3.69 -9.62
CA PHE A 31 -7.98 5.03 -9.99
C PHE A 31 -7.70 5.90 -8.76
N TYR A 32 -8.62 5.91 -7.79
CA TYR A 32 -8.41 6.65 -6.52
C TYR A 32 -7.28 6.08 -5.70
N GLY A 33 -7.20 4.76 -5.58
CA GLY A 33 -6.11 4.10 -4.88
C GLY A 33 -4.74 4.45 -5.47
N ALA A 34 -4.65 4.45 -6.80
CA ALA A 34 -3.45 4.88 -7.52
C ALA A 34 -3.14 6.37 -7.28
N ALA A 35 -4.13 7.26 -7.41
CA ALA A 35 -3.97 8.70 -7.22
C ALA A 35 -3.55 9.05 -5.78
N MET A 36 -4.20 8.43 -4.78
CA MET A 36 -3.86 8.62 -3.37
C MET A 36 -2.48 8.05 -3.01
N GLY A 37 -2.06 6.98 -3.68
CA GLY A 37 -0.71 6.44 -3.55
C GLY A 37 0.35 7.26 -4.26
N LEU A 38 -0.02 7.92 -5.38
CA LEU A 38 0.90 8.71 -6.19
C LEU A 38 1.36 9.99 -5.47
N LEU A 39 0.49 10.65 -4.72
CA LEU A 39 0.83 11.85 -3.95
C LEU A 39 1.99 11.61 -2.97
N PRO A 40 1.89 10.66 -2.03
CA PRO A 40 3.00 10.36 -1.12
C PRO A 40 4.21 9.74 -1.85
N ALA A 41 4.00 9.03 -2.97
CA ALA A 41 5.09 8.52 -3.78
C ALA A 41 5.92 9.65 -4.39
N MET A 42 5.27 10.66 -4.97
CA MET A 42 5.93 11.85 -5.49
C MET A 42 6.63 12.65 -4.39
N ALA A 43 5.98 12.83 -3.25
CA ALA A 43 6.59 13.49 -2.10
C ALA A 43 7.84 12.76 -1.61
N LEU A 44 7.77 11.43 -1.45
CA LEU A 44 8.91 10.59 -1.09
C LEU A 44 10.03 10.67 -2.12
N PHE A 45 9.70 10.64 -3.40
CA PHE A 45 10.69 10.69 -4.48
C PHE A 45 11.40 12.04 -4.55
N LEU A 46 10.64 13.15 -4.50
CA LEU A 46 11.17 14.51 -4.60
C LEU A 46 11.94 14.94 -3.34
N PHE A 47 11.44 14.57 -2.16
CA PHE A 47 12.02 14.95 -0.89
C PHE A 47 12.89 13.87 -0.25
N SER A 48 13.26 12.83 -1.01
CA SER A 48 14.05 11.70 -0.52
C SER A 48 15.34 12.13 0.20
N ASP A 49 16.08 13.09 -0.36
CA ASP A 49 17.35 13.57 0.19
C ASP A 49 17.13 14.38 1.49
N SER A 50 16.11 15.24 1.49
CA SER A 50 15.75 16.03 2.68
C SER A 50 15.23 15.16 3.81
N LEU A 51 14.37 14.16 3.48
CA LEU A 51 13.89 13.20 4.47
C LEU A 51 15.02 12.32 5.03
N ALA A 52 15.92 11.86 4.17
CA ALA A 52 17.08 11.06 4.61
C ALA A 52 17.96 11.82 5.57
N LEU A 53 18.25 13.10 5.30
CA LEU A 53 19.10 13.93 6.16
C LEU A 53 18.39 14.34 7.45
N HIS A 54 17.17 14.84 7.40
CA HIS A 54 16.50 15.46 8.55
C HIS A 54 15.75 14.49 9.44
N LEU A 55 15.17 13.40 8.89
CA LEU A 55 14.44 12.39 9.68
C LEU A 55 15.31 11.20 10.07
N LEU A 56 16.13 10.69 9.13
CA LEU A 56 16.88 9.45 9.34
C LEU A 56 18.35 9.73 9.72
N GLY A 57 18.84 10.95 9.48
CA GLY A 57 20.21 11.35 9.82
C GLY A 57 21.28 10.70 8.94
N ASP A 58 20.90 9.98 7.87
CA ASP A 58 21.82 9.30 6.97
C ASP A 58 21.38 9.45 5.51
N ILE A 59 22.17 10.16 4.70
CA ILE A 59 21.94 10.39 3.27
C ILE A 59 21.88 9.07 2.46
N ARG A 60 22.49 8.01 2.97
CA ARG A 60 22.54 6.70 2.30
C ARG A 60 21.16 6.07 2.16
N THR A 61 20.22 6.45 3.02
CA THR A 61 18.84 5.96 2.97
C THR A 61 17.98 6.63 1.89
N ALA A 62 18.46 7.71 1.25
CA ALA A 62 17.75 8.39 0.18
C ALA A 62 17.48 7.47 -1.03
N ALA A 63 18.46 6.65 -1.41
CA ALA A 63 18.29 5.66 -2.47
C ALA A 63 17.18 4.65 -2.13
N ALA A 64 17.13 4.19 -0.90
CA ALA A 64 16.09 3.28 -0.40
C ALA A 64 14.68 3.91 -0.47
N LEU A 65 14.55 5.19 -0.09
CA LEU A 65 13.29 5.94 -0.18
C LEU A 65 12.80 6.09 -1.62
N ARG A 66 13.71 6.30 -2.57
CA ARG A 66 13.37 6.36 -4.00
C ARG A 66 12.86 5.03 -4.54
N TRP A 67 13.42 3.90 -4.08
CA TRP A 67 13.00 2.57 -4.52
C TRP A 67 11.66 2.12 -3.92
N ILE A 68 11.27 2.61 -2.73
CA ILE A 68 9.96 2.30 -2.16
C ILE A 68 8.83 3.16 -2.74
N ALA A 69 9.12 4.35 -3.27
CA ALA A 69 8.12 5.27 -3.79
C ALA A 69 7.16 4.63 -4.82
N PRO A 70 7.62 3.85 -5.83
CA PRO A 70 6.74 3.21 -6.81
C PRO A 70 5.76 2.19 -6.22
N SER A 71 6.07 1.60 -5.05
CA SER A 71 5.17 0.62 -4.43
C SER A 71 3.88 1.24 -3.88
N LEU A 72 3.89 2.53 -3.55
CA LEU A 72 2.73 3.20 -2.94
C LEU A 72 1.48 3.23 -3.84
N PRO A 73 1.55 3.65 -5.13
CA PRO A 73 0.40 3.55 -6.01
C PRO A 73 -0.01 2.10 -6.30
N LEU A 74 0.94 1.16 -6.37
CA LEU A 74 0.64 -0.26 -6.55
C LEU A 74 -0.17 -0.81 -5.37
N LEU A 75 0.21 -0.44 -4.13
CA LEU A 75 -0.54 -0.77 -2.91
C LEU A 75 -1.99 -0.27 -2.95
N GLY A 76 -2.22 0.95 -3.46
CA GLY A 76 -3.56 1.51 -3.59
C GLY A 76 -4.45 0.70 -4.55
N ILE A 77 -3.91 0.28 -5.68
CA ILE A 77 -4.62 -0.56 -6.65
C ILE A 77 -4.87 -1.97 -6.08
N SER A 78 -3.85 -2.57 -5.47
CA SER A 78 -3.97 -3.89 -4.80
C SER A 78 -5.06 -3.87 -3.73
N ALA A 79 -5.12 -2.80 -2.93
CA ALA A 79 -6.13 -2.63 -1.88
C ALA A 79 -7.56 -2.61 -2.44
N ALA A 80 -7.79 -1.91 -3.57
CA ALA A 80 -9.07 -1.88 -4.25
C ALA A 80 -9.47 -3.27 -4.75
N LEU A 81 -8.57 -4.00 -5.41
CA LEU A 81 -8.82 -5.35 -5.92
C LEU A 81 -9.10 -6.35 -4.78
N ARG A 82 -8.35 -6.27 -3.66
CA ARG A 82 -8.61 -7.10 -2.46
C ARG A 82 -10.04 -6.89 -1.95
N GLY A 83 -10.54 -5.64 -1.92
CA GLY A 83 -11.91 -5.32 -1.54
C GLY A 83 -12.97 -6.03 -2.38
N VAL A 84 -12.75 -6.18 -3.68
CA VAL A 84 -13.65 -6.90 -4.57
C VAL A 84 -13.76 -8.38 -4.21
N PHE A 85 -12.63 -9.04 -3.95
CA PHE A 85 -12.64 -10.45 -3.54
C PHE A 85 -13.31 -10.65 -2.19
N LEU A 86 -13.12 -9.73 -1.25
CA LEU A 86 -13.80 -9.73 0.04
C LEU A 86 -15.32 -9.60 -0.12
N SER A 87 -15.81 -8.71 -0.99
CA SER A 87 -17.25 -8.55 -1.25
C SER A 87 -17.91 -9.81 -1.80
N ARG A 88 -17.13 -10.67 -2.46
CA ARG A 88 -17.59 -11.94 -3.03
C ARG A 88 -17.43 -13.13 -2.08
N GLY A 89 -16.97 -12.91 -0.86
CA GLY A 89 -16.63 -13.98 0.08
C GLY A 89 -15.43 -14.83 -0.32
N LYS A 90 -14.66 -14.44 -1.36
CA LYS A 90 -13.47 -15.16 -1.82
C LYS A 90 -12.23 -14.68 -1.08
N VAL A 91 -12.20 -14.88 0.24
CA VAL A 91 -11.12 -14.42 1.11
C VAL A 91 -9.78 -15.11 0.82
N LEU A 92 -9.81 -16.33 0.29
CA LEU A 92 -8.60 -17.11 -0.03
C LEU A 92 -7.71 -16.43 -1.08
N VAL A 93 -8.30 -15.75 -2.07
CA VAL A 93 -7.52 -15.10 -3.14
C VAL A 93 -6.61 -14.00 -2.59
N PRO A 94 -7.12 -12.97 -1.88
CA PRO A 94 -6.25 -11.95 -1.30
C PRO A 94 -5.27 -12.51 -0.27
N THR A 95 -5.68 -13.50 0.55
CA THR A 95 -4.78 -14.10 1.54
C THR A 95 -3.62 -14.86 0.88
N LEU A 96 -3.88 -15.63 -0.17
CA LEU A 96 -2.83 -16.33 -0.91
C LEU A 96 -1.89 -15.36 -1.63
N THR A 97 -2.42 -14.30 -2.25
CA THR A 97 -1.58 -13.29 -2.91
C THR A 97 -0.72 -12.52 -1.91
N GLU A 98 -1.22 -12.28 -0.71
CA GLU A 98 -0.45 -11.66 0.37
C GLU A 98 0.66 -12.59 0.90
N ALA A 99 0.38 -13.89 1.03
CA ALA A 99 1.39 -14.89 1.39
C ALA A 99 2.49 -14.97 0.32
N VAL A 100 2.12 -14.94 -0.97
CA VAL A 100 3.08 -14.92 -2.09
C VAL A 100 3.90 -13.62 -2.05
N ASP A 101 3.28 -12.46 -1.82
CA ASP A 101 3.98 -11.19 -1.67
C ASP A 101 5.07 -11.27 -0.58
N GLN A 102 4.73 -11.79 0.60
CA GLN A 102 5.68 -11.95 1.69
C GLN A 102 6.80 -12.93 1.34
N ALA A 103 6.48 -14.06 0.72
CA ALA A 103 7.47 -15.06 0.31
C ALA A 103 8.46 -14.48 -0.72
N VAL A 104 7.95 -13.75 -1.73
CA VAL A 104 8.77 -13.09 -2.75
C VAL A 104 9.62 -11.99 -2.13
N ARG A 105 9.06 -11.17 -1.24
CA ARG A 105 9.76 -10.10 -0.53
C ARG A 105 10.94 -10.63 0.26
N ILE A 106 10.73 -11.69 1.04
CA ILE A 106 11.78 -12.33 1.83
C ILE A 106 12.79 -13.01 0.92
N GLY A 107 12.35 -13.83 -0.03
CA GLY A 107 13.23 -14.58 -0.92
C GLY A 107 14.10 -13.66 -1.79
N LEU A 108 13.50 -12.67 -2.42
CA LEU A 108 14.23 -11.71 -3.25
C LEU A 108 15.14 -10.81 -2.41
N GLY A 109 14.66 -10.40 -1.21
CA GLY A 109 15.45 -9.63 -0.27
C GLY A 109 16.72 -10.38 0.15
N LEU A 110 16.62 -11.64 0.55
CA LEU A 110 17.78 -12.47 0.93
C LEU A 110 18.74 -12.70 -0.24
N LEU A 111 18.21 -12.96 -1.45
CA LEU A 111 19.02 -13.14 -2.66
C LEU A 111 19.82 -11.88 -3.00
N LEU A 112 19.20 -10.71 -2.92
CA LEU A 112 19.85 -9.43 -3.24
C LEU A 112 20.84 -9.03 -2.16
N LEU A 113 20.52 -9.23 -0.87
CA LEU A 113 21.45 -9.00 0.22
C LEU A 113 22.73 -9.85 0.09
N GLY A 114 22.58 -11.12 -0.28
CA GLY A 114 23.74 -12.00 -0.48
C GLY A 114 24.64 -11.61 -1.65
N ARG A 115 24.16 -10.75 -2.56
CA ARG A 115 24.96 -10.23 -3.68
C ARG A 115 25.54 -8.83 -3.44
N CYS A 116 25.02 -8.09 -2.48
CA CYS A 116 25.47 -6.73 -2.14
C CYS A 116 26.41 -6.77 -0.93
N GLU A 117 27.60 -7.38 -1.07
CA GLU A 117 28.60 -7.43 -0.01
C GLU A 117 29.29 -6.06 0.13
N GLY A 118 29.22 -5.46 1.33
CA GLY A 118 30.08 -4.36 1.77
C GLY A 118 29.49 -2.95 1.72
N ASP A 119 28.40 -2.67 1.01
CA ASP A 119 27.79 -1.33 0.96
C ASP A 119 26.39 -1.32 1.58
N LEU A 120 26.27 -0.76 2.78
CA LEU A 120 25.01 -0.66 3.54
C LEU A 120 23.93 0.08 2.76
N SER A 121 24.28 1.08 1.97
CA SER A 121 23.37 1.84 1.12
C SER A 121 22.74 0.98 0.04
N MET A 122 23.55 0.13 -0.61
CA MET A 122 23.08 -0.81 -1.62
C MET A 122 22.21 -1.92 -1.01
N GLN A 123 22.56 -2.40 0.17
CA GLN A 123 21.76 -3.40 0.89
C GLN A 123 20.38 -2.85 1.24
N CYS A 124 20.29 -1.64 1.77
CA CYS A 124 19.01 -0.98 2.06
C CYS A 124 18.18 -0.78 0.78
N ALA A 125 18.78 -0.29 -0.30
CA ALA A 125 18.12 -0.11 -1.58
C ALA A 125 17.60 -1.45 -2.15
N ALA A 126 18.36 -2.52 -2.03
CA ALA A 126 18.01 -3.86 -2.49
C ALA A 126 16.76 -4.41 -1.75
N VAL A 127 16.64 -4.21 -0.44
CA VAL A 127 15.47 -4.63 0.34
C VAL A 127 14.21 -3.88 -0.10
N PHE A 128 14.31 -2.57 -0.31
CA PHE A 128 13.16 -1.79 -0.76
C PHE A 128 12.79 -2.06 -2.22
N PHE A 129 13.76 -2.34 -3.06
CA PHE A 129 13.51 -2.84 -4.41
C PHE A 129 12.78 -4.19 -4.40
N ALA A 130 13.21 -5.13 -3.55
CA ALA A 130 12.56 -6.41 -3.37
C ALA A 130 11.10 -6.24 -2.92
N SER A 131 10.83 -5.28 -2.03
CA SER A 131 9.47 -4.95 -1.60
C SER A 131 8.60 -4.42 -2.74
N SER A 132 9.14 -3.52 -3.56
CA SER A 132 8.41 -2.97 -4.72
C SER A 132 8.14 -4.03 -5.79
N ALA A 133 9.10 -4.93 -6.03
CA ALA A 133 8.96 -6.05 -6.96
C ALA A 133 7.92 -7.07 -6.47
N ALA A 134 7.90 -7.39 -5.17
CA ALA A 134 6.92 -8.28 -4.57
C ALA A 134 5.50 -7.72 -4.71
N GLU A 135 5.29 -6.42 -4.42
CA GLU A 135 4.00 -5.77 -4.58
C GLU A 135 3.51 -5.79 -6.04
N LEU A 136 4.43 -5.58 -7.01
CA LEU A 136 4.10 -5.68 -8.43
C LEU A 136 3.64 -7.08 -8.82
N ILE A 137 4.33 -8.12 -8.35
CA ILE A 137 3.97 -9.53 -8.59
C ILE A 137 2.60 -9.83 -7.97
N SER A 138 2.36 -9.39 -6.73
CA SER A 138 1.08 -9.55 -6.05
C SER A 138 -0.05 -8.85 -6.80
N LEU A 139 0.18 -7.62 -7.29
CA LEU A 139 -0.79 -6.88 -8.10
C LEU A 139 -1.10 -7.60 -9.41
N LEU A 140 -0.10 -8.12 -10.10
CA LEU A 140 -0.30 -8.90 -11.33
C LEU A 140 -1.11 -10.17 -11.07
N ALA A 141 -0.85 -10.87 -9.98
CA ALA A 141 -1.60 -12.05 -9.57
C ALA A 141 -3.07 -11.70 -9.25
N LEU A 142 -3.31 -10.63 -8.49
CA LEU A 142 -4.66 -10.13 -8.18
C LEU A 142 -5.41 -9.71 -9.44
N THR A 143 -4.76 -8.97 -10.32
CA THR A 143 -5.34 -8.52 -11.59
C THR A 143 -5.67 -9.72 -12.48
N GLY A 144 -4.78 -10.70 -12.58
CA GLY A 144 -5.03 -11.94 -13.32
C GLY A 144 -6.21 -12.73 -12.76
N ALA A 145 -6.32 -12.82 -11.43
CA ALA A 145 -7.47 -13.45 -10.77
C ALA A 145 -8.76 -12.66 -11.01
N TYR A 146 -8.71 -11.33 -10.99
CA TYR A 146 -9.85 -10.46 -11.27
C TYR A 146 -10.35 -10.60 -12.71
N LEU A 147 -9.45 -10.62 -13.69
CA LEU A 147 -9.79 -10.78 -15.11
C LEU A 147 -10.45 -12.14 -15.43
N ARG A 148 -10.08 -13.18 -14.67
CA ARG A 148 -10.76 -14.50 -14.77
C ARG A 148 -12.16 -14.50 -14.18
N CYS A 149 -12.45 -13.61 -13.25
CA CYS A 149 -13.78 -13.42 -12.68
C CYS A 149 -14.56 -12.40 -13.53
N ARG A 150 -15.06 -12.82 -14.72
CA ARG A 150 -15.83 -11.96 -15.63
C ARG A 150 -16.99 -11.28 -14.90
N GLU A 151 -16.93 -9.96 -14.79
CA GLU A 151 -18.05 -9.15 -14.36
C GLU A 151 -18.86 -8.71 -15.58
N PRO A 152 -20.20 -8.81 -15.52
CA PRO A 152 -21.04 -8.25 -16.56
C PRO A 152 -20.82 -6.73 -16.63
N PRO A 153 -20.94 -6.12 -17.83
CA PRO A 153 -20.94 -4.68 -17.96
C PRO A 153 -22.09 -4.10 -17.13
N GLY A 154 -21.77 -3.29 -16.16
CA GLY A 154 -22.74 -2.67 -15.25
C GLY A 154 -22.92 -1.18 -15.56
N GLU A 155 -23.94 -0.58 -14.94
CA GLU A 155 -24.19 0.85 -15.03
C GLU A 155 -23.05 1.66 -14.40
N PRO A 156 -22.74 2.86 -14.95
CA PRO A 156 -21.72 3.74 -14.36
C PRO A 156 -22.17 4.19 -12.98
N ALA A 157 -21.30 3.99 -11.97
CA ALA A 157 -21.53 4.50 -10.62
C ALA A 157 -21.13 6.00 -10.56
N PRO A 158 -21.88 6.85 -9.87
CA PRO A 158 -21.50 8.25 -9.70
C PRO A 158 -20.25 8.35 -8.81
N LEU A 159 -19.33 9.22 -9.22
CA LEU A 159 -18.03 9.43 -8.58
C LEU A 159 -18.14 9.87 -7.11
N SER A 160 -19.16 10.67 -6.81
CA SER A 160 -19.45 11.16 -5.45
C SER A 160 -19.66 10.04 -4.44
N LEU A 161 -20.25 8.93 -4.87
CA LEU A 161 -20.56 7.79 -3.99
C LEU A 161 -19.29 7.17 -3.34
N LEU A 162 -18.21 7.10 -4.09
CA LEU A 162 -16.93 6.61 -3.60
C LEU A 162 -16.26 7.62 -2.68
N LEU A 163 -16.26 8.89 -3.05
CA LEU A 163 -15.65 9.96 -2.25
C LEU A 163 -16.32 10.09 -0.89
N ASP A 164 -17.65 10.11 -0.84
CA ASP A 164 -18.42 10.22 0.40
C ASP A 164 -18.19 9.03 1.34
N SER A 165 -17.90 7.85 0.76
CA SER A 165 -17.65 6.63 1.55
C SER A 165 -16.18 6.46 1.94
N VAL A 166 -15.23 6.81 1.08
CA VAL A 166 -13.78 6.64 1.31
C VAL A 166 -13.24 7.71 2.25
N LEU A 167 -13.71 8.97 2.11
CA LEU A 167 -13.16 10.11 2.84
C LEU A 167 -13.22 9.96 4.37
N PRO A 168 -14.38 9.60 5.00
CA PRO A 168 -14.44 9.45 6.45
C PRO A 168 -13.59 8.27 6.96
N ILE A 169 -13.54 7.17 6.21
CA ILE A 169 -12.73 6.01 6.59
C ILE A 169 -11.24 6.33 6.48
N TRP A 170 -10.84 7.05 5.43
CA TRP A 170 -9.47 7.50 5.24
C TRP A 170 -9.02 8.49 6.32
N LEU A 171 -9.86 9.46 6.66
CA LEU A 171 -9.62 10.38 7.78
C LEU A 171 -9.47 9.64 9.11
N GLY A 172 -10.33 8.67 9.38
CA GLY A 172 -10.24 7.80 10.57
C GLY A 172 -8.93 7.00 10.61
N ALA A 173 -8.51 6.45 9.48
CA ALA A 173 -7.25 5.72 9.36
C ALA A 173 -6.02 6.63 9.54
N LEU A 174 -6.05 7.86 9.00
CA LEU A 174 -5.00 8.85 9.20
C LEU A 174 -4.88 9.27 10.67
N LEU A 175 -6.00 9.55 11.32
CA LEU A 175 -6.03 9.93 12.73
C LEU A 175 -5.50 8.80 13.61
N SER A 176 -5.99 7.57 13.42
CA SER A 176 -5.53 6.40 14.17
C SER A 176 -4.03 6.15 13.98
N GLY A 177 -3.56 6.23 12.74
CA GLY A 177 -2.15 6.04 12.46
C GLY A 177 -1.26 7.18 12.93
N GLY A 178 -1.77 8.40 12.89
CA GLY A 178 -1.09 9.57 13.47
C GLY A 178 -0.89 9.39 14.97
N VAL A 179 -1.94 8.94 15.68
CA VAL A 179 -1.86 8.64 17.13
C VAL A 179 -0.83 7.54 17.42
N HIS A 180 -0.88 6.41 16.69
CA HIS A 180 0.11 5.34 16.87
C HIS A 180 1.54 5.77 16.55
N SER A 181 1.73 6.64 15.55
CA SER A 181 3.06 7.19 15.25
C SER A 181 3.56 8.11 16.36
N LEU A 182 2.68 8.92 16.94
CA LEU A 182 3.00 9.77 18.10
C LEU A 182 3.30 8.92 19.33
N GLU A 183 2.55 7.89 19.61
CA GLU A 183 2.82 6.96 20.71
C GLU A 183 4.20 6.32 20.57
N ASN A 184 4.54 5.82 19.38
CA ASN A 184 5.84 5.21 19.12
C ASN A 184 7.03 6.18 19.21
N LEU A 185 6.81 7.49 18.98
CA LEU A 185 7.83 8.53 19.12
C LEU A 185 7.94 9.06 20.55
N LEU A 186 6.79 9.24 21.22
CA LEU A 186 6.75 9.82 22.57
C LEU A 186 7.14 8.80 23.63
N LEU A 187 6.78 7.53 23.49
CA LEU A 187 7.08 6.50 24.47
C LEU A 187 8.57 6.38 24.78
N PRO A 188 9.48 6.24 23.79
CA PRO A 188 10.93 6.19 24.08
C PRO A 188 11.48 7.53 24.57
N ALA A 189 10.90 8.67 24.15
CA ALA A 189 11.32 9.98 24.62
C ALA A 189 10.98 10.17 26.11
N LEU A 190 9.76 9.78 26.51
CA LEU A 190 9.31 9.86 27.91
C LEU A 190 10.06 8.87 28.81
N LEU A 191 10.36 7.66 28.33
CA LEU A 191 11.15 6.68 29.07
C LEU A 191 12.59 7.18 29.32
N ARG A 192 13.20 7.84 28.34
CA ARG A 192 14.52 8.48 28.52
C ARG A 192 14.49 9.62 29.53
N GLN A 193 13.42 10.40 29.60
CA GLN A 193 13.27 11.48 30.60
C GLN A 193 12.96 10.93 31.98
N ALA A 194 12.28 9.78 32.09
CA ALA A 194 11.97 9.15 33.37
C ALA A 194 13.15 8.40 34.02
N GLY A 195 14.33 8.39 33.38
CA GLY A 195 15.55 7.83 33.97
C GLY A 195 15.62 6.30 33.96
N ALA A 196 14.89 5.66 33.02
CA ALA A 196 15.01 4.22 32.78
C ALA A 196 16.01 3.93 31.68
#